data_61fe3c953567ed43e228ccad14fd7aa5
#
_entry.id   61fe3c953567ed43e228ccad14fd7aa5
#
_cell.length_a   1.000
_cell.length_b   1.000
_cell.length_c   1.000
_cell.angle_alpha   90.00
_cell.angle_beta   90.00
_cell.angle_gamma   90.00
#
_symmetry.space_group_name_H-M   'P 1'
#
loop_
_entity.id
_entity.type
_entity.pdbx_description
1 polymer ?
#
loop_
_entity_poly.entity_id
_entity_poly.type
_entity_poly.pdbx_seq_one_letter_code
_entity_poly.pdbx_strand_id
1 'polypeptide(L)'
;MLLTGLLNFVNLYLMTMLRRGKEYGLKKIYGANGKNLFIQIWLENTLLIVWALLFAWLFIEVTQIPINRLLNTNFVYTPFDGWLSLGILLLLPLATSCYPFLKYNYGSPIRSIQSIGWSNRSVRSRMCFLGIQYILTFLLVVSALYFNRQLDLLLHTEPG
;
A
#
# COMPACT_ATOMS: atom_id res chain seq x y z
N MET A 1 8.72 0.11 8.63
CA MET A 1 8.64 -0.44 7.26
C MET A 1 7.19 -0.71 6.82
N LEU A 2 6.42 -1.55 7.53
CA LEU A 2 5.05 -1.93 7.14
C LEU A 2 4.10 -0.71 7.06
N LEU A 3 4.14 0.18 8.05
CA LEU A 3 3.32 1.40 8.08
C LEU A 3 3.60 2.32 6.89
N THR A 4 4.87 2.51 6.53
CA THR A 4 5.27 3.34 5.38
C THR A 4 4.81 2.74 4.05
N GLY A 5 4.92 1.41 3.90
CA GLY A 5 4.39 0.70 2.73
C GLY A 5 2.88 0.82 2.60
N LEU A 6 2.15 0.68 3.71
CA LEU A 6 0.69 0.80 3.75
C LEU A 6 0.23 2.22 3.41
N LEU A 7 0.89 3.24 3.95
CA LEU A 7 0.61 4.64 3.62
C LEU A 7 0.89 4.95 2.15
N ASN A 8 1.97 4.40 1.59
CA ASN A 8 2.28 4.54 0.16
C ASN A 8 1.20 3.89 -0.71
N PHE A 9 0.80 2.66 -0.38
CA PHE A 9 -0.29 1.97 -1.07
C PHE A 9 -1.58 2.79 -1.05
N VAL A 10 -2.02 3.26 0.13
CA VAL A 10 -3.23 4.08 0.27
C VAL A 10 -3.13 5.35 -0.55
N ASN A 11 -1.98 6.02 -0.55
CA ASN A 11 -1.77 7.25 -1.32
C ASN A 11 -1.87 7.02 -2.84
N LEU A 12 -1.20 5.99 -3.36
CA LEU A 12 -1.26 5.61 -4.78
C LEU A 12 -2.68 5.16 -5.18
N TYR A 13 -3.33 4.38 -4.32
CA TYR A 13 -4.70 3.93 -4.54
C TYR A 13 -5.67 5.11 -4.63
N LEU A 14 -5.58 6.08 -3.71
CA LEU A 14 -6.40 7.28 -3.74
C LEU A 14 -6.17 8.12 -5.00
N MET A 15 -4.92 8.21 -5.48
CA MET A 15 -4.59 8.87 -6.75
C MET A 15 -5.31 8.22 -7.94
N THR A 16 -5.26 6.90 -8.01
CA THR A 16 -5.90 6.12 -9.08
C THR A 16 -7.42 6.28 -9.05
N MET A 17 -8.02 6.22 -7.86
CA MET A 17 -9.45 6.37 -7.68
C MET A 17 -9.96 7.78 -8.04
N LEU A 18 -9.16 8.81 -7.78
CA LEU A 18 -9.54 10.18 -8.20
C LEU A 18 -9.56 10.34 -9.72
N ARG A 19 -8.70 9.64 -10.45
CA ARG A 19 -8.73 9.62 -11.92
C ARG A 19 -10.00 8.96 -12.46
N ARG A 20 -10.49 7.92 -11.79
CA ARG A 20 -11.72 7.20 -12.16
C ARG A 20 -13.01 7.91 -11.75
N GLY A 21 -12.93 9.07 -11.09
CA GLY A 21 -14.10 9.83 -10.65
C GLY A 21 -15.10 10.17 -11.76
N LYS A 22 -14.61 10.39 -12.99
CA LYS A 22 -15.45 10.61 -14.17
C LYS A 22 -16.27 9.37 -14.52
N GLU A 23 -15.62 8.20 -14.53
CA GLU A 23 -16.26 6.92 -14.83
C GLU A 23 -17.38 6.62 -13.83
N TYR A 24 -17.12 6.81 -12.54
CA TYR A 24 -18.12 6.61 -11.50
C TYR A 24 -19.25 7.63 -11.57
N GLY A 25 -18.93 8.89 -11.88
CA GLY A 25 -19.94 9.94 -12.11
C GLY A 25 -20.85 9.60 -13.29
N LEU A 26 -20.28 9.14 -14.38
CA LEU A 26 -21.03 8.73 -15.57
C LEU A 26 -21.94 7.53 -15.27
N LYS A 27 -21.42 6.48 -14.61
CA LYS A 27 -22.21 5.31 -14.20
C LYS A 27 -23.41 5.70 -13.33
N LYS A 28 -23.23 6.68 -12.44
CA LYS A 28 -24.31 7.18 -11.59
C LYS A 28 -25.39 7.91 -12.40
N ILE A 29 -25.02 8.67 -13.44
CA ILE A 29 -25.98 9.32 -14.36
C ILE A 29 -26.78 8.28 -15.12
N TYR A 30 -26.16 7.17 -15.53
CA TYR A 30 -26.84 6.05 -16.19
C TYR A 30 -27.64 5.15 -15.22
N GLY A 31 -27.83 5.58 -13.97
CA GLY A 31 -28.69 4.91 -12.99
C GLY A 31 -28.02 3.78 -12.21
N ALA A 32 -26.69 3.73 -12.17
CA ALA A 32 -26.01 2.74 -11.34
C ALA A 32 -26.33 2.97 -9.85
N ASN A 33 -26.82 1.93 -9.20
CA ASN A 33 -27.13 1.93 -7.77
C ASN A 33 -25.83 2.03 -6.96
N GLY A 34 -25.87 2.78 -5.85
CA GLY A 34 -24.71 2.93 -4.95
C GLY A 34 -24.13 1.59 -4.47
N LYS A 35 -24.98 0.57 -4.26
CA LYS A 35 -24.53 -0.80 -3.90
C LYS A 35 -23.66 -1.41 -4.99
N ASN A 36 -24.07 -1.31 -6.25
CA ASN A 36 -23.32 -1.88 -7.37
C ASN A 36 -21.97 -1.18 -7.53
N LEU A 37 -21.93 0.13 -7.31
CA LEU A 37 -20.69 0.91 -7.33
C LEU A 37 -19.73 0.48 -6.22
N PHE A 38 -20.25 0.27 -5.00
CA PHE A 38 -19.44 -0.20 -3.88
C PHE A 38 -18.86 -1.59 -4.13
N ILE A 39 -19.70 -2.52 -4.57
CA ILE A 39 -19.28 -3.90 -4.87
C ILE A 39 -18.20 -3.91 -5.95
N GLN A 40 -18.35 -3.10 -6.99
CA GLN A 40 -17.34 -2.99 -8.04
C GLN A 40 -16.00 -2.49 -7.50
N ILE A 41 -16.01 -1.38 -6.73
CA ILE A 41 -14.79 -0.81 -6.15
C ILE A 41 -14.12 -1.81 -5.19
N TRP A 42 -14.93 -2.49 -4.39
CA TRP A 42 -14.45 -3.47 -3.43
C TRP A 42 -13.84 -4.70 -4.11
N LEU A 43 -14.50 -5.25 -5.14
CA LEU A 43 -13.99 -6.38 -5.91
C LEU A 43 -12.68 -6.05 -6.63
N GLU A 44 -12.61 -4.91 -7.32
CA GLU A 44 -11.37 -4.47 -7.98
C GLU A 44 -10.21 -4.37 -6.99
N ASN A 45 -10.48 -3.80 -5.81
CA ASN A 45 -9.47 -3.60 -4.79
C ASN A 45 -9.04 -4.94 -4.14
N THR A 46 -10.01 -5.81 -3.86
CA THR A 46 -9.73 -7.16 -3.34
C THR A 46 -8.87 -7.95 -4.32
N LEU A 47 -9.17 -7.89 -5.60
CA LEU A 47 -8.40 -8.59 -6.64
C LEU A 47 -6.95 -8.10 -6.69
N LEU A 48 -6.73 -6.78 -6.59
CA LEU A 48 -5.38 -6.22 -6.53
C LEU A 48 -4.61 -6.70 -5.29
N ILE A 49 -5.27 -6.76 -4.13
CA ILE A 49 -4.65 -7.21 -2.88
C ILE A 49 -4.36 -8.72 -2.92
N VAL A 50 -5.24 -9.53 -3.51
CA VAL A 50 -4.99 -10.97 -3.72
C VAL A 50 -3.71 -11.16 -4.54
N TRP A 51 -3.56 -10.46 -5.67
CA TRP A 51 -2.35 -10.53 -6.47
C TRP A 51 -1.12 -10.06 -5.71
N ALA A 52 -1.23 -8.97 -4.96
CA ALA A 52 -0.12 -8.46 -4.15
C ALA A 52 0.31 -9.47 -3.08
N LEU A 53 -0.63 -10.13 -2.41
CA LEU A 53 -0.33 -11.18 -1.42
C LEU A 53 0.31 -12.41 -2.06
N LEU A 54 -0.18 -12.86 -3.22
CA LEU A 54 0.43 -13.97 -3.94
C LEU A 54 1.88 -13.67 -4.32
N PHE A 55 2.16 -12.48 -4.85
CA PHE A 55 3.52 -12.06 -5.16
C PHE A 55 4.39 -11.93 -3.90
N ALA A 56 3.84 -11.42 -2.79
CA ALA A 56 4.55 -11.31 -1.53
C ALA A 56 4.95 -12.70 -0.99
N TRP A 57 4.03 -13.66 -0.98
CA TRP A 57 4.31 -15.03 -0.56
C TRP A 57 5.34 -15.70 -1.46
N LEU A 58 5.21 -15.56 -2.78
CA LEU A 58 6.20 -16.07 -3.73
C LEU A 58 7.58 -15.46 -3.50
N PHE A 59 7.64 -14.15 -3.24
CA PHE A 59 8.90 -13.46 -2.96
C PHE A 59 9.55 -13.96 -1.66
N ILE A 60 8.76 -14.17 -0.61
CA ILE A 60 9.24 -14.72 0.66
C ILE A 60 9.80 -16.13 0.43
N GLU A 61 9.08 -16.99 -0.29
CA GLU A 61 9.52 -18.36 -0.59
C GLU A 61 10.87 -18.39 -1.30
N VAL A 62 11.03 -17.55 -2.33
CA VAL A 62 12.29 -17.49 -3.10
C VAL A 62 13.44 -16.94 -2.26
N THR A 63 13.18 -15.96 -1.39
CA THR A 63 14.23 -15.29 -0.60
C THR A 63 14.56 -16.01 0.71
N GLN A 64 13.67 -16.85 1.22
CA GLN A 64 13.85 -17.59 2.48
C GLN A 64 15.12 -18.45 2.48
N ILE A 65 15.37 -19.20 1.41
CA ILE A 65 16.52 -20.11 1.31
C ILE A 65 17.86 -19.38 1.41
N PRO A 66 18.14 -18.34 0.59
CA PRO A 66 19.39 -17.60 0.72
C PRO A 66 19.52 -16.84 2.04
N ILE A 67 18.43 -16.31 2.59
CA ILE A 67 18.45 -15.58 3.86
C ILE A 67 18.77 -16.53 5.02
N ASN A 68 18.15 -17.70 5.07
CA ASN A 68 18.43 -18.70 6.11
C ASN A 68 19.88 -19.18 6.08
N ARG A 69 20.48 -19.30 4.89
CA ARG A 69 21.90 -19.64 4.75
C ARG A 69 22.84 -18.53 5.22
N LEU A 70 22.50 -17.27 4.90
CA LEU A 70 23.34 -16.12 5.26
C LEU A 70 23.29 -15.80 6.76
N LEU A 71 22.11 -15.93 7.37
CA LEU A 71 21.90 -15.55 8.77
C LEU A 71 22.01 -16.74 9.74
N ASN A 72 22.24 -17.96 9.25
CA ASN A 72 22.25 -19.20 10.06
C ASN A 72 20.97 -19.34 10.93
N THR A 73 19.83 -18.86 10.42
CA THR A 73 18.54 -18.88 11.10
C THR A 73 17.58 -19.78 10.34
N ASN A 74 16.67 -20.41 11.06
CA ASN A 74 15.58 -21.18 10.48
C ASN A 74 14.29 -20.37 10.62
N PHE A 75 13.98 -19.54 9.62
CA PHE A 75 12.67 -18.92 9.54
C PHE A 75 11.64 -19.98 9.14
N VAL A 76 10.71 -20.24 10.05
CA VAL A 76 9.61 -21.19 9.84
C VAL A 76 8.31 -20.39 9.83
N TYR A 77 7.44 -20.65 8.85
CA TYR A 77 6.12 -20.06 8.81
C TYR A 77 5.31 -20.44 10.06
N THR A 78 4.74 -19.45 10.69
CA THR A 78 3.84 -19.64 11.81
C THR A 78 2.39 -19.50 11.35
N PRO A 79 1.44 -20.18 12.01
CA PRO A 79 0.01 -19.95 11.73
C PRO A 79 -0.41 -18.49 11.81
N PHE A 80 0.32 -17.70 12.60
CA PHE A 80 0.10 -16.24 12.73
C PHE A 80 0.28 -15.50 11.39
N ASP A 81 1.23 -15.91 10.55
CA ASP A 81 1.49 -15.29 9.25
C ASP A 81 0.29 -15.47 8.31
N GLY A 82 -0.35 -16.64 8.36
CA GLY A 82 -1.58 -16.91 7.64
C GLY A 82 -2.75 -16.04 8.12
N TRP A 83 -2.94 -15.92 9.43
CA TRP A 83 -3.99 -15.08 10.01
C TRP A 83 -3.77 -13.59 9.70
N LEU A 84 -2.53 -13.13 9.71
CA LEU A 84 -2.16 -11.76 9.36
C LEU A 84 -2.45 -11.47 7.88
N SER A 85 -2.10 -12.39 7.00
CA SER A 85 -2.40 -12.28 5.56
C SER A 85 -3.91 -12.22 5.30
N LEU A 86 -4.69 -13.05 5.99
CA LEU A 86 -6.15 -13.09 5.90
C LEU A 86 -6.77 -11.80 6.46
N GLY A 87 -6.23 -11.28 7.56
CA GLY A 87 -6.62 -9.98 8.12
C GLY A 87 -6.39 -8.83 7.14
N ILE A 88 -5.24 -8.80 6.49
CA ILE A 88 -4.92 -7.80 5.44
C ILE A 88 -5.90 -7.93 4.27
N LEU A 89 -6.17 -9.16 3.82
CA LEU A 89 -7.08 -9.43 2.70
C LEU A 89 -8.51 -8.94 2.96
N LEU A 90 -9.00 -9.03 4.20
CA LEU A 90 -10.35 -8.62 4.55
C LEU A 90 -10.46 -7.12 4.89
N LEU A 91 -9.55 -6.62 5.73
CA LEU A 91 -9.65 -5.27 6.29
C LEU A 91 -9.18 -4.19 5.31
N LEU A 92 -8.13 -4.46 4.55
CA LEU A 92 -7.50 -3.45 3.70
C LEU A 92 -8.38 -3.07 2.50
N PRO A 93 -9.03 -4.00 1.77
CA PRO A 93 -9.99 -3.65 0.72
C PRO A 93 -11.19 -2.88 1.25
N LEU A 94 -11.72 -3.26 2.42
CA LEU A 94 -12.83 -2.56 3.05
C LEU A 94 -12.47 -1.12 3.39
N ALA A 95 -11.35 -0.90 4.08
CA ALA A 95 -10.90 0.42 4.49
C ALA A 95 -10.63 1.34 3.28
N THR A 96 -9.95 0.81 2.26
CA THR A 96 -9.60 1.58 1.06
C THR A 96 -10.78 1.85 0.14
N SER A 97 -11.79 0.95 0.09
CA SER A 97 -13.00 1.15 -0.72
C SER A 97 -14.01 2.10 -0.09
N CYS A 98 -13.99 2.23 1.24
CA CYS A 98 -14.94 3.08 1.97
C CYS A 98 -14.81 4.56 1.57
N TYR A 99 -13.60 5.08 1.47
CA TYR A 99 -13.35 6.48 1.14
C TYR A 99 -13.88 6.89 -0.25
N PRO A 100 -13.51 6.21 -1.35
CA PRO A 100 -14.02 6.57 -2.67
C PRO A 100 -15.54 6.35 -2.78
N PHE A 101 -16.08 5.31 -2.15
CA PHE A 101 -17.51 5.07 -2.10
C PHE A 101 -18.26 6.24 -1.46
N LEU A 102 -17.88 6.67 -0.28
CA LEU A 102 -18.49 7.80 0.41
C LEU A 102 -18.41 9.07 -0.44
N LYS A 103 -17.25 9.35 -1.02
CA LYS A 103 -17.03 10.52 -1.84
C LYS A 103 -17.92 10.55 -3.09
N TYR A 104 -18.06 9.42 -3.79
CA TYR A 104 -18.82 9.36 -5.04
C TYR A 104 -20.32 9.09 -4.82
N ASN A 105 -20.68 8.42 -3.74
CA ASN A 105 -22.09 8.16 -3.44
C ASN A 105 -22.81 9.43 -2.96
N TYR A 106 -22.18 10.22 -2.10
CA TYR A 106 -22.75 11.47 -1.57
C TYR A 106 -22.39 12.70 -2.39
N GLY A 107 -21.39 12.64 -3.25
CA GLY A 107 -21.02 13.72 -4.16
C GLY A 107 -22.00 13.91 -5.31
N SER A 108 -22.24 15.16 -5.74
CA SER A 108 -23.03 15.43 -6.95
C SER A 108 -22.30 14.86 -8.17
N PRO A 109 -22.99 14.11 -9.06
CA PRO A 109 -22.38 13.52 -10.26
C PRO A 109 -21.73 14.59 -11.18
N ILE A 110 -22.37 15.75 -11.27
CA ILE A 110 -21.90 16.88 -12.08
C ILE A 110 -20.54 17.40 -11.58
N ARG A 111 -20.35 17.52 -10.26
CA ARG A 111 -19.07 17.91 -9.68
C ARG A 111 -17.97 16.87 -9.92
N SER A 112 -18.32 15.58 -9.93
CA SER A 112 -17.36 14.50 -10.22
C SER A 112 -16.84 14.55 -11.66
N ILE A 113 -17.66 15.02 -12.59
CA ILE A 113 -17.29 15.20 -14.00
C ILE A 113 -16.58 16.54 -14.22
N GLN A 114 -17.02 17.60 -13.57
CA GLN A 114 -16.45 18.96 -13.70
C GLN A 114 -15.15 19.15 -12.92
N SER A 115 -14.87 18.34 -11.90
CA SER A 115 -13.64 18.41 -11.09
C SER A 115 -12.39 17.95 -11.86
N ILE A 116 -12.32 18.27 -13.16
CA ILE A 116 -11.17 18.01 -14.05
C ILE A 116 -9.97 18.90 -13.68
N GLY A 117 -10.21 19.94 -12.91
CA GLY A 117 -9.12 20.70 -12.29
C GLY A 117 -8.58 19.96 -11.08
N TRP A 118 -7.48 19.24 -11.26
CA TRP A 118 -6.65 18.84 -10.14
C TRP A 118 -6.40 20.13 -9.35
N SER A 119 -7.00 20.24 -8.18
CA SER A 119 -6.60 21.33 -7.31
C SER A 119 -5.09 21.14 -7.09
N ASN A 120 -4.29 22.05 -7.64
CA ASN A 120 -2.82 22.03 -7.52
C ASN A 120 -2.37 21.83 -6.06
N ARG A 121 -3.21 22.24 -5.12
CA ARG A 121 -3.01 22.07 -3.69
C ARG A 121 -3.06 20.60 -3.25
N SER A 122 -3.99 19.80 -3.78
CA SER A 122 -4.12 18.37 -3.47
C SER A 122 -2.97 17.54 -4.03
N VAL A 123 -2.49 17.87 -5.23
CA VAL A 123 -1.34 17.21 -5.85
C VAL A 123 -0.06 17.56 -5.12
N ARG A 124 0.15 18.83 -4.78
CA ARG A 124 1.35 19.31 -4.08
C ARG A 124 1.50 18.69 -2.69
N SER A 125 0.40 18.60 -1.91
CA SER A 125 0.47 17.99 -0.58
C SER A 125 0.83 16.50 -0.65
N ARG A 126 0.34 15.77 -1.67
CA ARG A 126 0.67 14.36 -1.89
C ARG A 126 2.10 14.15 -2.36
N MET A 127 2.61 15.00 -3.26
CA MET A 127 4.01 14.97 -3.66
C MET A 127 4.94 15.26 -2.49
N CYS A 128 4.57 16.21 -1.63
CA CYS A 128 5.31 16.48 -0.40
C CYS A 128 5.34 15.26 0.53
N PHE A 129 4.20 14.58 0.70
CA PHE A 129 4.11 13.36 1.51
C PHE A 129 4.97 12.22 0.94
N LEU A 130 4.95 12.01 -0.38
CA LEU A 130 5.82 11.04 -1.04
C LEU A 130 7.31 11.42 -0.84
N GLY A 131 7.66 12.69 -0.97
CA GLY A 131 9.02 13.17 -0.72
C GLY A 131 9.51 12.85 0.68
N ILE A 132 8.68 13.14 1.70
CA ILE A 132 8.98 12.81 3.09
C ILE A 132 9.18 11.30 3.27
N GLN A 133 8.33 10.48 2.66
CA GLN A 133 8.44 9.03 2.72
C GLN A 133 9.74 8.50 2.09
N TYR A 134 10.17 9.05 0.95
CA TYR A 134 11.45 8.69 0.33
C TYR A 134 12.63 9.07 1.22
N ILE A 135 12.62 10.28 1.82
CA ILE A 135 13.66 10.72 2.75
C ILE A 135 13.74 9.77 3.94
N LEU A 136 12.59 9.40 4.53
CA LEU A 136 12.54 8.50 5.68
C LEU A 136 13.04 7.11 5.34
N THR A 137 12.68 6.58 4.16
CA THR A 137 13.18 5.29 3.67
C THR A 137 14.70 5.34 3.45
N PHE A 138 15.21 6.41 2.86
CA PHE A 138 16.64 6.60 2.64
C PHE A 138 17.40 6.64 3.97
N LEU A 139 16.92 7.40 4.95
CA LEU A 139 17.51 7.44 6.29
C LEU A 139 17.55 6.06 6.95
N LEU A 140 16.48 5.27 6.84
CA LEU A 140 16.44 3.92 7.38
C LEU A 140 17.46 3.00 6.70
N VAL A 141 17.61 3.08 5.38
CA VAL A 141 18.61 2.29 4.64
C VAL A 141 20.02 2.69 5.06
N VAL A 142 20.32 3.99 5.11
CA VAL A 142 21.64 4.48 5.55
C VAL A 142 21.94 4.06 6.99
N SER A 143 20.97 4.17 7.90
CA SER A 143 21.11 3.73 9.28
C SER A 143 21.39 2.23 9.38
N ALA A 144 20.67 1.41 8.61
CA ALA A 144 20.87 -0.03 8.58
C ALA A 144 22.28 -0.41 8.09
N LEU A 145 22.76 0.24 7.02
CA LEU A 145 24.10 0.04 6.50
C LEU A 145 25.16 0.47 7.51
N TYR A 146 24.95 1.60 8.21
CA TYR A 146 25.88 2.08 9.22
C TYR A 146 25.96 1.14 10.41
N PHE A 147 24.82 0.67 10.93
CA PHE A 147 24.80 -0.32 11.99
C PHE A 147 25.47 -1.64 11.60
N ASN A 148 25.22 -2.11 10.39
CA ASN A 148 25.86 -3.34 9.90
C ASN A 148 27.39 -3.20 9.86
N ARG A 149 27.91 -2.06 9.39
CA ARG A 149 29.34 -1.77 9.36
C ARG A 149 29.95 -1.62 10.75
N GLN A 150 29.22 -1.02 11.71
CA GLN A 150 29.66 -0.95 13.10
C GLN A 150 29.74 -2.33 13.75
N LEU A 151 28.77 -3.18 13.49
CA LEU A 151 28.72 -4.53 14.02
C LEU A 151 29.89 -5.38 13.49
N ASP A 152 30.19 -5.24 12.21
CA ASP A 152 31.34 -5.90 11.58
C ASP A 152 32.68 -5.44 12.20
N LEU A 153 32.86 -4.15 12.42
CA LEU A 153 34.01 -3.60 13.11
C LEU A 153 34.15 -4.13 14.55
N LEU A 154 33.04 -4.20 15.31
CA LEU A 154 33.07 -4.70 16.68
C LEU A 154 33.38 -6.20 16.76
N LEU A 155 32.94 -6.98 15.80
CA LEU A 155 33.19 -8.43 15.73
C LEU A 155 34.63 -8.78 15.31
N HIS A 156 35.28 -7.90 14.51
CA HIS A 156 36.64 -8.12 14.00
C HIS A 156 37.71 -7.32 14.76
N THR A 157 37.34 -6.49 15.74
CA THR A 157 38.30 -5.83 16.62
C THR A 157 38.62 -6.75 17.75
N GLU A 158 39.85 -7.30 17.77
CA GLU A 158 40.35 -8.11 18.88
C GLU A 158 40.30 -7.27 20.18
N PRO A 159 39.74 -7.82 21.27
CA PRO A 159 39.85 -7.17 22.57
C PRO A 159 41.32 -7.21 23.00
N GLY A 160 41.95 -6.02 23.00
CA GLY A 160 43.31 -5.84 23.49
C GLY A 160 43.47 -6.19 24.98
#